data_3ffc89cb57cb698771ace99e3a1df717
#
_entry.id   3ffc89cb57cb698771ace99e3a1df717
#
_cell.length_a   1.000
_cell.length_b   1.000
_cell.length_c   1.000
_cell.angle_alpha   90.00
_cell.angle_beta   90.00
_cell.angle_gamma   90.00
#
_symmetry.space_group_name_H-M   'P 1'
#
loop_
_entity.id
_entity.type
_entity.pdbx_description
1 polymer ?
#
loop_
_entity_poly.entity_id
_entity_poly.type
_entity_poly.pdbx_seq_one_letter_code
_entity_poly.pdbx_strand_id
1 'polypeptide(L)'
;MNKPITHDQKVIEAHRRNEYLLRVRKLLCEMGIGSVFPKFSPAFLELFYTCRGQFLNLKAAEECPLTSKELKSIQVSMYDWCRDSRVPIEGTDYQMRIIDFYEIWQPLMFLINVSNASDHKKAYAKYHQAPEVYETFGTLSNFDDDTFLNSQDSAASKLKELIHFLSFMCSSVERNLYWMNVLDENFEPDGRMRRTIILHVVKSQNINFVFEKASRPAFRVGFPNVNEGISWAQIAPAAWGSDEEDADEKLDVYIQSHALIRMRERIDGLPEPMCVLNLNQSINVNPVVLVREDKDLLIEYRIDGLKIGYVVATRQKNIVVIRTFLFITFSGTPEGLKLSKITGLNMFDKKYLAIDKLSTFMKADIRENPVLADLFTRAGCGDLFQTDRIMNYVNTKNESSFSSDLLIKYMNLLNYKIKPKRLVVTEKSENAPVFKPKPKPEPAPVPKPERSFKQKLAFYLLGIILLIPFLIYLLIKLLLKHFINKPKIN
;
A
#
# COMPACT_ATOMS: atom_id res chain seq x y z
N MET A 1 -5.31 -45.53 -2.44
CA MET A 1 -5.54 -46.07 -3.80
C MET A 1 -6.05 -44.90 -4.68
N ASN A 2 -5.22 -44.42 -5.61
CA ASN A 2 -5.64 -43.40 -6.53
C ASN A 2 -6.62 -43.96 -7.55
N LYS A 3 -7.80 -43.34 -7.71
CA LYS A 3 -8.76 -43.75 -8.76
C LYS A 3 -8.08 -43.62 -10.14
N PRO A 4 -8.29 -44.57 -11.07
CA PRO A 4 -7.75 -44.47 -12.41
C PRO A 4 -8.26 -43.20 -13.11
N ILE A 5 -7.33 -42.45 -13.73
CA ILE A 5 -7.64 -41.22 -14.47
C ILE A 5 -8.51 -41.56 -15.67
N THR A 6 -9.67 -40.95 -15.81
CA THR A 6 -10.60 -41.15 -16.93
C THR A 6 -10.01 -40.61 -18.24
N HIS A 7 -10.54 -41.07 -19.38
CA HIS A 7 -10.10 -40.59 -20.72
C HIS A 7 -10.23 -39.07 -20.83
N ASP A 8 -11.35 -38.51 -20.41
CA ASP A 8 -11.61 -37.07 -20.45
C ASP A 8 -10.62 -36.28 -19.59
N GLN A 9 -10.25 -36.81 -18.42
CA GLN A 9 -9.21 -36.16 -17.56
C GLN A 9 -7.83 -36.13 -18.24
N LYS A 10 -7.46 -37.19 -19.01
CA LYS A 10 -6.20 -37.21 -19.79
C LYS A 10 -6.21 -36.14 -20.91
N VAL A 11 -7.34 -35.98 -21.61
CA VAL A 11 -7.49 -34.96 -22.66
C VAL A 11 -7.38 -33.54 -22.08
N ILE A 12 -8.06 -33.28 -20.96
CA ILE A 12 -8.01 -32.00 -20.27
C ILE A 12 -6.58 -31.69 -19.81
N GLU A 13 -5.87 -32.66 -19.24
CA GLU A 13 -4.50 -32.46 -18.77
C GLU A 13 -3.50 -32.23 -19.93
N ALA A 14 -3.67 -32.92 -21.04
CA ALA A 14 -2.88 -32.69 -22.25
C ALA A 14 -3.10 -31.28 -22.82
N HIS A 15 -4.34 -30.81 -22.81
CA HIS A 15 -4.68 -29.43 -23.23
C HIS A 15 -4.01 -28.39 -22.32
N ARG A 16 -4.14 -28.54 -21.01
CA ARG A 16 -3.50 -27.65 -20.00
C ARG A 16 -1.97 -27.62 -20.15
N ARG A 17 -1.38 -28.79 -20.40
CA ARG A 17 0.07 -28.89 -20.65
C ARG A 17 0.48 -28.11 -21.88
N ASN A 18 -0.23 -28.26 -22.97
CA ASN A 18 0.06 -27.54 -24.20
C ASN A 18 -0.09 -26.02 -24.02
N GLU A 19 -1.13 -25.55 -23.39
CA GLU A 19 -1.32 -24.13 -23.06
C GLU A 19 -0.18 -23.58 -22.19
N TYR A 20 0.24 -24.33 -21.17
CA TYR A 20 1.37 -23.95 -20.32
C TYR A 20 2.67 -23.84 -21.12
N LEU A 21 3.00 -24.83 -21.94
CA LEU A 21 4.21 -24.83 -22.76
C LEU A 21 4.20 -23.73 -23.84
N LEU A 22 3.04 -23.41 -24.39
CA LEU A 22 2.88 -22.24 -25.29
C LEU A 22 3.17 -20.94 -24.57
N ARG A 23 2.69 -20.79 -23.32
CA ARG A 23 2.98 -19.62 -22.48
C ARG A 23 4.47 -19.51 -22.17
N VAL A 24 5.15 -20.62 -21.86
CA VAL A 24 6.61 -20.67 -21.67
C VAL A 24 7.34 -20.22 -22.92
N ARG A 25 7.00 -20.80 -24.08
CA ARG A 25 7.62 -20.44 -25.36
C ARG A 25 7.45 -18.95 -25.65
N LYS A 26 6.25 -18.43 -25.46
CA LYS A 26 5.97 -17.00 -25.65
C LYS A 26 6.84 -16.13 -24.74
N LEU A 27 6.95 -16.48 -23.46
CA LEU A 27 7.78 -15.77 -22.49
C LEU A 27 9.25 -15.72 -22.95
N LEU A 28 9.83 -16.86 -23.33
CA LEU A 28 11.21 -16.93 -23.79
C LEU A 28 11.44 -16.12 -25.09
N CYS A 29 10.45 -16.09 -25.99
CA CYS A 29 10.50 -15.25 -27.18
C CYS A 29 10.48 -13.75 -26.83
N GLU A 30 9.63 -13.33 -25.89
CA GLU A 30 9.56 -11.94 -25.42
C GLU A 30 10.87 -11.50 -24.73
N MET A 31 11.58 -12.42 -24.09
CA MET A 31 12.91 -12.21 -23.50
C MET A 31 14.06 -12.22 -24.52
N GLY A 32 13.80 -12.49 -25.81
CA GLY A 32 14.83 -12.59 -26.84
C GLY A 32 15.58 -13.93 -26.88
N ILE A 33 15.23 -14.91 -26.05
CA ILE A 33 15.86 -16.22 -25.94
C ILE A 33 14.97 -17.37 -26.45
N GLY A 34 13.95 -17.08 -27.24
CA GLY A 34 13.00 -18.08 -27.76
C GLY A 34 13.62 -19.22 -28.56
N SER A 35 14.83 -19.04 -29.13
CA SER A 35 15.59 -20.06 -29.86
C SER A 35 16.01 -21.27 -29.04
N VAL A 36 16.02 -21.17 -27.69
CA VAL A 36 16.34 -22.28 -26.78
C VAL A 36 15.16 -23.23 -26.57
N PHE A 37 13.91 -22.78 -26.74
CA PHE A 37 12.74 -23.60 -26.45
C PHE A 37 12.69 -24.91 -27.26
N PRO A 38 13.00 -24.95 -28.60
CA PRO A 38 13.05 -26.19 -29.37
C PRO A 38 14.19 -27.14 -28.96
N LYS A 39 15.18 -26.64 -28.20
CA LYS A 39 16.34 -27.44 -27.76
C LYS A 39 16.07 -28.18 -26.46
N PHE A 40 14.98 -27.87 -25.74
CA PHE A 40 14.57 -28.65 -24.56
C PHE A 40 14.16 -30.05 -24.95
N SER A 41 14.69 -31.06 -24.21
CA SER A 41 14.29 -32.45 -24.42
C SER A 41 12.82 -32.66 -24.03
N PRO A 42 12.09 -33.59 -24.68
CA PRO A 42 10.73 -33.92 -24.31
C PRO A 42 10.59 -34.35 -22.84
N ALA A 43 11.59 -35.07 -22.32
CA ALA A 43 11.63 -35.50 -20.93
C ALA A 43 11.76 -34.32 -19.96
N PHE A 44 12.55 -33.31 -20.32
CA PHE A 44 12.68 -32.08 -19.53
C PHE A 44 11.38 -31.30 -19.53
N LEU A 45 10.72 -31.10 -20.68
CA LEU A 45 9.45 -30.39 -20.76
C LEU A 45 8.34 -31.08 -19.96
N GLU A 46 8.36 -32.40 -19.88
CA GLU A 46 7.43 -33.19 -19.05
C GLU A 46 7.69 -32.96 -17.55
N LEU A 47 8.97 -33.04 -17.14
CA LEU A 47 9.37 -32.75 -15.77
C LEU A 47 9.02 -31.29 -15.40
N PHE A 48 9.35 -30.35 -16.29
CA PHE A 48 9.07 -28.94 -16.05
C PHE A 48 7.57 -28.66 -15.88
N TYR A 49 6.72 -29.26 -16.72
CA TYR A 49 5.27 -29.19 -16.54
C TYR A 49 4.81 -29.78 -15.20
N THR A 50 5.42 -30.90 -14.78
CA THR A 50 5.11 -31.54 -13.49
C THR A 50 5.52 -30.65 -12.32
N CYS A 51 6.71 -30.04 -12.40
CA CYS A 51 7.26 -29.17 -11.36
C CYS A 51 6.78 -27.70 -11.47
N ARG A 52 5.85 -27.39 -12.41
CA ARG A 52 5.36 -26.05 -12.59
C ARG A 52 4.87 -25.42 -11.28
N GLY A 53 5.25 -24.19 -11.05
CA GLY A 53 4.82 -23.45 -9.86
C GLY A 53 3.29 -23.30 -9.82
N GLN A 54 2.69 -23.55 -8.69
CA GLN A 54 1.38 -23.02 -8.38
C GLN A 54 1.59 -21.69 -7.66
N PHE A 55 1.22 -20.62 -8.36
CA PHE A 55 1.30 -19.30 -7.77
C PHE A 55 0.33 -19.20 -6.61
N LEU A 56 0.85 -18.84 -5.44
CA LEU A 56 0.19 -18.47 -4.21
C LEU A 56 -1.04 -19.30 -3.79
N ASN A 57 -0.85 -20.21 -2.88
CA ASN A 57 -1.91 -20.84 -2.15
C ASN A 57 -2.15 -20.08 -0.84
N LEU A 58 -3.22 -19.28 -0.77
CA LEU A 58 -3.59 -18.57 0.45
C LEU A 58 -4.43 -19.48 1.34
N LYS A 59 -3.98 -19.69 2.58
CA LYS A 59 -4.70 -20.43 3.62
C LYS A 59 -4.94 -19.53 4.82
N ALA A 60 -6.02 -19.74 5.52
CA ALA A 60 -6.25 -19.16 6.83
C ALA A 60 -5.68 -20.08 7.91
N ALA A 61 -5.08 -19.49 8.94
CA ALA A 61 -4.76 -20.19 10.17
C ALA A 61 -6.07 -20.63 10.89
N GLU A 62 -5.97 -21.61 11.76
CA GLU A 62 -7.15 -22.21 12.41
C GLU A 62 -8.00 -21.19 13.18
N GLU A 63 -7.35 -20.22 13.82
CA GLU A 63 -8.00 -19.16 14.60
C GLU A 63 -8.59 -18.02 13.75
N CYS A 64 -8.37 -18.02 12.43
CA CYS A 64 -8.77 -16.93 11.56
C CYS A 64 -10.27 -16.95 11.25
N PRO A 65 -11.03 -15.89 11.56
CA PRO A 65 -12.50 -15.86 11.44
C PRO A 65 -13.00 -15.63 10.01
N LEU A 66 -12.11 -15.50 9.02
CA LEU A 66 -12.50 -15.23 7.65
C LEU A 66 -13.20 -16.43 7.00
N THR A 67 -14.26 -16.15 6.29
CA THR A 67 -14.97 -17.13 5.48
C THR A 67 -14.14 -17.52 4.25
N SER A 68 -14.40 -18.70 3.69
CA SER A 68 -13.77 -19.16 2.44
C SER A 68 -13.99 -18.17 1.28
N LYS A 69 -15.09 -17.42 1.26
CA LYS A 69 -15.39 -16.41 0.25
C LYS A 69 -14.48 -15.18 0.39
N GLU A 70 -14.28 -14.69 1.62
CA GLU A 70 -13.40 -13.55 1.90
C GLU A 70 -11.94 -13.93 1.60
N LEU A 71 -11.50 -15.11 2.02
CA LEU A 71 -10.16 -15.61 1.72
C LEU A 71 -9.92 -15.70 0.20
N LYS A 72 -10.91 -16.22 -0.55
CA LYS A 72 -10.83 -16.28 -2.01
C LYS A 72 -10.78 -14.87 -2.64
N SER A 73 -11.49 -13.89 -2.07
CA SER A 73 -11.44 -12.50 -2.56
C SER A 73 -10.04 -11.90 -2.39
N ILE A 74 -9.39 -12.13 -1.23
CA ILE A 74 -8.01 -11.71 -0.99
C ILE A 74 -7.07 -12.38 -1.99
N GLN A 75 -7.22 -13.68 -2.20
CA GLN A 75 -6.40 -14.45 -3.15
C GLN A 75 -6.54 -13.91 -4.58
N VAL A 76 -7.76 -13.58 -5.02
CA VAL A 76 -8.00 -12.98 -6.35
C VAL A 76 -7.28 -11.63 -6.47
N SER A 77 -7.39 -10.77 -5.45
CA SER A 77 -6.70 -9.47 -5.44
C SER A 77 -5.17 -9.64 -5.53
N MET A 78 -4.61 -10.66 -4.86
CA MET A 78 -3.19 -10.99 -4.97
C MET A 78 -2.81 -11.40 -6.39
N TYR A 79 -3.60 -12.27 -7.00
CA TYR A 79 -3.37 -12.70 -8.38
C TYR A 79 -3.43 -11.56 -9.39
N ASP A 80 -4.42 -10.67 -9.26
CA ASP A 80 -4.59 -9.53 -10.17
C ASP A 80 -3.40 -8.58 -10.05
N TRP A 81 -2.98 -8.27 -8.83
CA TRP A 81 -1.79 -7.43 -8.61
C TRP A 81 -0.52 -8.05 -9.21
N CYS A 82 -0.29 -9.36 -8.98
CA CYS A 82 0.88 -10.05 -9.51
C CYS A 82 0.87 -10.23 -11.03
N ARG A 83 -0.32 -10.20 -11.63
CA ARG A 83 -0.47 -10.18 -13.10
C ARG A 83 -0.08 -8.84 -13.70
N ASP A 84 -0.37 -7.75 -13.00
CA ASP A 84 -0.13 -6.39 -13.49
C ASP A 84 1.26 -5.87 -13.11
N SER A 85 1.82 -6.33 -12.00
CA SER A 85 3.14 -5.93 -11.52
C SER A 85 4.27 -6.64 -12.26
N ARG A 86 5.37 -5.91 -12.48
CA ARG A 86 6.53 -6.39 -13.24
C ARG A 86 7.81 -6.22 -12.45
N VAL A 87 8.76 -7.11 -12.76
CA VAL A 87 10.11 -7.09 -12.20
C VAL A 87 11.14 -7.18 -13.33
N PRO A 88 12.26 -6.48 -13.24
CA PRO A 88 13.35 -6.63 -14.19
C PRO A 88 13.95 -8.03 -14.10
N ILE A 89 14.38 -8.59 -15.22
CA ILE A 89 15.19 -9.80 -15.25
C ILE A 89 16.61 -9.39 -15.60
N GLU A 90 17.53 -9.67 -14.67
CA GLU A 90 18.93 -9.31 -14.83
C GLU A 90 19.52 -9.90 -16.10
N GLY A 91 20.39 -9.15 -16.78
CA GLY A 91 20.97 -9.51 -18.07
C GLY A 91 20.03 -9.33 -19.25
N THR A 92 18.83 -8.77 -19.06
CA THR A 92 17.88 -8.45 -20.14
C THR A 92 17.20 -7.09 -19.91
N ASP A 93 16.63 -6.52 -20.98
CA ASP A 93 15.74 -5.35 -20.88
C ASP A 93 14.27 -5.76 -20.60
N TYR A 94 14.02 -7.04 -20.34
CA TYR A 94 12.67 -7.58 -20.18
C TYR A 94 12.12 -7.35 -18.77
N GLN A 95 10.88 -6.87 -18.73
CA GLN A 95 10.11 -6.67 -17.49
C GLN A 95 9.08 -7.80 -17.34
N MET A 96 9.41 -8.81 -16.52
CA MET A 96 8.60 -10.01 -16.34
C MET A 96 7.44 -9.74 -15.36
N ARG A 97 6.25 -10.27 -15.64
CA ARG A 97 5.15 -10.27 -14.68
C ARG A 97 5.52 -11.14 -13.48
N ILE A 98 5.17 -10.70 -12.28
CA ILE A 98 5.46 -11.47 -11.04
C ILE A 98 4.83 -12.86 -11.10
N ILE A 99 3.63 -12.99 -11.68
CA ILE A 99 2.99 -14.29 -11.85
C ILE A 99 3.81 -15.23 -12.76
N ASP A 100 4.38 -14.73 -13.85
CA ASP A 100 5.23 -15.54 -14.76
C ASP A 100 6.57 -15.88 -14.13
N PHE A 101 7.10 -14.98 -13.28
CA PHE A 101 8.29 -15.24 -12.51
C PHE A 101 8.14 -16.49 -11.64
N TYR A 102 7.07 -16.57 -10.85
CA TYR A 102 6.87 -17.67 -9.92
C TYR A 102 6.33 -18.95 -10.57
N GLU A 103 5.47 -18.84 -11.59
CA GLU A 103 4.87 -20.03 -12.23
C GLU A 103 5.77 -20.67 -13.28
N ILE A 104 6.65 -19.88 -13.93
CA ILE A 104 7.45 -20.33 -15.07
C ILE A 104 8.95 -20.16 -14.81
N TRP A 105 9.38 -18.90 -14.57
CA TRP A 105 10.80 -18.56 -14.57
C TRP A 105 11.58 -19.25 -13.45
N GLN A 106 11.16 -19.11 -12.23
CA GLN A 106 11.82 -19.69 -11.07
C GLN A 106 11.88 -21.23 -11.15
N PRO A 107 10.78 -21.98 -11.44
CA PRO A 107 10.85 -23.42 -11.63
C PRO A 107 11.77 -23.83 -12.81
N LEU A 108 11.76 -23.06 -13.90
CA LEU A 108 12.62 -23.34 -15.06
C LEU A 108 14.11 -23.22 -14.70
N MET A 109 14.49 -22.10 -14.06
CA MET A 109 15.86 -21.86 -13.60
C MET A 109 16.33 -22.92 -12.62
N PHE A 110 15.50 -23.26 -11.62
CA PHE A 110 15.78 -24.31 -10.67
C PHE A 110 16.09 -25.66 -11.38
N LEU A 111 15.25 -26.09 -12.31
CA LEU A 111 15.45 -27.35 -13.03
C LEU A 111 16.68 -27.33 -13.94
N ILE A 112 16.97 -26.19 -14.60
CA ILE A 112 18.17 -26.03 -15.41
C ILE A 112 19.42 -26.16 -14.52
N ASN A 113 19.46 -25.47 -13.38
CA ASN A 113 20.59 -25.54 -12.46
C ASN A 113 20.78 -26.95 -11.89
N VAL A 114 19.72 -27.60 -11.42
CA VAL A 114 19.79 -28.98 -10.90
C VAL A 114 20.22 -29.96 -12.00
N SER A 115 19.75 -29.81 -13.24
CA SER A 115 20.15 -30.68 -14.35
C SER A 115 21.60 -30.49 -14.79
N ASN A 116 22.18 -29.33 -14.51
CA ASN A 116 23.59 -29.01 -14.81
C ASN A 116 24.57 -29.41 -13.70
N ALA A 117 24.09 -29.50 -12.43
CA ALA A 117 24.94 -29.76 -11.28
C ALA A 117 25.63 -31.14 -11.38
N SER A 118 26.95 -31.17 -11.13
CA SER A 118 27.80 -32.36 -11.25
C SER A 118 27.39 -33.52 -10.34
N ASP A 119 26.92 -33.18 -9.13
CA ASP A 119 26.59 -34.15 -8.09
C ASP A 119 25.30 -34.92 -8.36
N HIS A 120 24.46 -34.43 -9.26
CA HIS A 120 23.17 -35.03 -9.62
C HIS A 120 23.13 -35.66 -11.02
N LYS A 121 24.25 -35.70 -11.76
CA LYS A 121 24.30 -36.18 -13.16
C LYS A 121 23.65 -37.53 -13.37
N LYS A 122 23.82 -38.51 -12.44
CA LYS A 122 23.22 -39.82 -12.60
C LYS A 122 21.70 -39.84 -12.41
N ALA A 123 21.19 -39.10 -11.44
CA ALA A 123 19.76 -39.03 -11.13
C ALA A 123 18.97 -38.27 -12.21
N TYR A 124 19.58 -37.23 -12.79
CA TYR A 124 18.94 -36.33 -13.75
C TYR A 124 19.45 -36.49 -15.19
N ALA A 125 20.23 -37.54 -15.50
CA ALA A 125 20.84 -37.77 -16.81
C ALA A 125 19.84 -37.65 -17.99
N LYS A 126 18.62 -38.15 -17.82
CA LYS A 126 17.57 -38.09 -18.86
C LYS A 126 16.99 -36.68 -19.08
N TYR A 127 17.28 -35.73 -18.16
CA TYR A 127 16.82 -34.35 -18.22
C TYR A 127 17.94 -33.39 -18.61
N HIS A 128 19.15 -33.89 -18.88
CA HIS A 128 20.26 -33.06 -19.27
C HIS A 128 19.97 -32.37 -20.61
N GLN A 129 20.35 -31.10 -20.71
CA GLN A 129 20.09 -30.27 -21.89
C GLN A 129 21.32 -30.11 -22.78
N ALA A 130 21.12 -29.57 -23.96
CA ALA A 130 22.21 -29.21 -24.85
C ALA A 130 23.07 -28.08 -24.22
N PRO A 131 24.41 -28.05 -24.46
CA PRO A 131 25.30 -27.04 -23.88
C PRO A 131 24.83 -25.61 -24.11
N GLU A 132 24.29 -25.29 -25.28
CA GLU A 132 23.82 -23.95 -25.63
C GLU A 132 22.64 -23.49 -24.76
N VAL A 133 21.86 -24.43 -24.19
CA VAL A 133 20.80 -24.09 -23.21
C VAL A 133 21.46 -23.59 -21.94
N TYR A 134 22.43 -24.31 -21.40
CA TYR A 134 23.14 -23.91 -20.18
C TYR A 134 23.90 -22.59 -20.36
N GLU A 135 24.54 -22.39 -21.52
CA GLU A 135 25.23 -21.15 -21.85
C GLU A 135 24.24 -19.95 -21.83
N THR A 136 23.09 -20.12 -22.52
CA THR A 136 22.06 -19.06 -22.56
C THR A 136 21.55 -18.69 -21.20
N PHE A 137 21.20 -19.69 -20.35
CA PHE A 137 20.68 -19.43 -19.02
C PHE A 137 21.76 -19.05 -18.03
N GLY A 138 23.01 -19.48 -18.22
CA GLY A 138 24.15 -19.09 -17.41
C GLY A 138 24.47 -17.60 -17.47
N THR A 139 24.20 -16.93 -18.59
CA THR A 139 24.36 -15.48 -18.73
C THR A 139 23.25 -14.68 -18.05
N LEU A 140 22.11 -15.33 -17.75
CA LEU A 140 20.93 -14.71 -17.16
C LEU A 140 20.80 -15.01 -15.65
N SER A 141 21.63 -15.90 -15.11
CA SER A 141 21.47 -16.45 -13.76
C SER A 141 22.61 -16.02 -12.84
N ASN A 142 22.46 -14.87 -12.21
CA ASN A 142 23.07 -14.65 -10.88
C ASN A 142 22.04 -14.95 -9.79
N PHE A 143 21.32 -16.10 -9.88
CA PHE A 143 20.28 -16.50 -8.93
C PHE A 143 20.84 -16.88 -7.56
N ASP A 144 22.14 -17.12 -7.44
CA ASP A 144 22.82 -17.41 -6.17
C ASP A 144 23.34 -16.15 -5.48
N ASP A 145 23.12 -14.96 -6.06
CA ASP A 145 23.54 -13.73 -5.41
C ASP A 145 22.43 -13.26 -4.43
N ASP A 146 22.67 -13.44 -3.14
CA ASP A 146 21.83 -12.94 -2.05
C ASP A 146 21.48 -11.44 -2.23
N THR A 147 22.32 -10.70 -2.96
CA THR A 147 22.11 -9.29 -3.30
C THR A 147 20.89 -9.08 -4.22
N PHE A 148 20.65 -9.97 -5.20
CA PHE A 148 19.50 -9.86 -6.10
C PHE A 148 18.18 -10.20 -5.37
N LEU A 149 18.16 -11.25 -4.56
CA LEU A 149 16.97 -11.64 -3.80
C LEU A 149 16.56 -10.58 -2.78
N ASN A 150 17.54 -9.80 -2.28
CA ASN A 150 17.33 -8.73 -1.33
C ASN A 150 17.18 -7.33 -1.98
N SER A 151 17.30 -7.22 -3.31
CA SER A 151 17.07 -5.94 -3.99
C SER A 151 15.59 -5.51 -3.86
N GLN A 152 15.34 -4.21 -3.76
CA GLN A 152 13.97 -3.65 -3.67
C GLN A 152 13.12 -3.99 -4.90
N ASP A 153 13.76 -4.22 -6.04
CA ASP A 153 13.08 -4.55 -7.31
C ASP A 153 12.89 -6.04 -7.55
N SER A 154 13.31 -6.90 -6.62
CA SER A 154 13.14 -8.35 -6.76
C SER A 154 11.66 -8.75 -6.67
N ALA A 155 11.31 -9.87 -7.31
CA ALA A 155 9.96 -10.42 -7.22
C ALA A 155 9.57 -10.78 -5.78
N ALA A 156 10.54 -11.22 -4.97
CA ALA A 156 10.34 -11.53 -3.55
C ALA A 156 10.02 -10.28 -2.74
N SER A 157 10.76 -9.18 -2.96
CA SER A 157 10.52 -7.91 -2.30
C SER A 157 9.14 -7.35 -2.65
N LYS A 158 8.77 -7.33 -3.94
CA LYS A 158 7.45 -6.86 -4.38
C LYS A 158 6.30 -7.73 -3.88
N LEU A 159 6.50 -9.05 -3.80
CA LEU A 159 5.51 -9.93 -3.17
C LEU A 159 5.38 -9.65 -1.68
N LYS A 160 6.49 -9.41 -0.97
CA LYS A 160 6.48 -9.03 0.44
C LYS A 160 5.74 -7.71 0.67
N GLU A 161 5.96 -6.71 -0.18
CA GLU A 161 5.21 -5.43 -0.15
C GLU A 161 3.71 -5.64 -0.34
N LEU A 162 3.30 -6.46 -1.31
CA LEU A 162 1.89 -6.78 -1.53
C LEU A 162 1.26 -7.46 -0.32
N ILE A 163 1.93 -8.47 0.23
CA ILE A 163 1.46 -9.22 1.40
C ILE A 163 1.32 -8.28 2.60
N HIS A 164 2.29 -7.40 2.80
CA HIS A 164 2.26 -6.39 3.85
C HIS A 164 1.08 -5.43 3.67
N PHE A 165 0.92 -4.89 2.46
CA PHE A 165 -0.20 -4.02 2.11
C PHE A 165 -1.57 -4.69 2.35
N LEU A 166 -1.76 -5.93 1.90
CA LEU A 166 -3.01 -6.66 2.10
C LEU A 166 -3.27 -6.98 3.58
N SER A 167 -2.23 -7.31 4.34
CA SER A 167 -2.33 -7.50 5.78
C SER A 167 -2.84 -6.24 6.47
N PHE A 168 -2.33 -5.06 6.07
CA PHE A 168 -2.84 -3.78 6.55
C PHE A 168 -4.28 -3.54 6.15
N MET A 169 -4.61 -3.72 4.87
CA MET A 169 -5.94 -3.44 4.35
C MET A 169 -7.04 -4.31 4.98
N CYS A 170 -6.67 -5.50 5.44
CA CYS A 170 -7.59 -6.39 6.18
C CYS A 170 -7.69 -6.04 7.67
N SER A 171 -6.73 -5.28 8.23
CA SER A 171 -6.60 -5.03 9.66
C SER A 171 -7.45 -3.86 10.15
N SER A 172 -7.92 -3.96 11.39
CA SER A 172 -8.53 -2.87 12.15
C SER A 172 -8.08 -2.94 13.60
N VAL A 173 -7.53 -1.85 14.13
CA VAL A 173 -7.07 -1.78 15.52
C VAL A 173 -8.23 -1.95 16.53
N GLU A 174 -9.47 -1.66 16.13
CA GLU A 174 -10.67 -1.83 16.95
C GLU A 174 -11.22 -3.26 16.96
N ARG A 175 -10.79 -4.11 16.03
CA ARG A 175 -11.35 -5.47 15.83
C ARG A 175 -10.26 -6.53 15.83
N ASN A 176 -9.68 -6.75 14.65
CA ASN A 176 -8.67 -7.78 14.42
C ASN A 176 -7.53 -7.21 13.59
N LEU A 177 -6.32 -7.59 13.93
CA LEU A 177 -5.13 -7.35 13.15
C LEU A 177 -4.78 -8.65 12.41
N TYR A 178 -4.52 -8.54 11.12
CA TYR A 178 -4.16 -9.67 10.28
C TYR A 178 -2.71 -9.54 9.82
N TRP A 179 -2.00 -10.64 9.82
CA TRP A 179 -0.65 -10.71 9.28
C TRP A 179 -0.48 -12.00 8.48
N MET A 180 0.47 -12.00 7.57
CA MET A 180 0.71 -13.15 6.71
C MET A 180 2.15 -13.59 6.82
N ASN A 181 2.36 -14.90 6.85
CA ASN A 181 3.68 -15.48 6.63
C ASN A 181 3.72 -16.26 5.33
N VAL A 182 4.87 -16.21 4.67
CA VAL A 182 5.17 -17.02 3.51
C VAL A 182 5.89 -18.24 4.00
N LEU A 183 5.29 -19.42 3.83
CA LEU A 183 6.00 -20.67 4.03
C LEU A 183 6.94 -20.90 2.86
N ASP A 184 8.12 -21.39 3.19
CA ASP A 184 9.11 -21.78 2.18
C ASP A 184 8.51 -22.77 1.19
N GLU A 185 9.08 -22.75 -0.01
CA GLU A 185 8.63 -23.58 -1.11
C GLU A 185 8.82 -25.06 -0.77
N ASN A 186 7.72 -25.75 -0.66
CA ASN A 186 7.74 -27.21 -0.51
C ASN A 186 7.34 -27.86 -1.83
N PHE A 187 8.11 -28.88 -2.22
CA PHE A 187 7.65 -29.78 -3.27
C PHE A 187 6.53 -30.64 -2.67
N GLU A 188 5.34 -30.47 -3.21
CA GLU A 188 4.22 -31.35 -2.87
C GLU A 188 4.49 -32.79 -3.38
N PRO A 189 3.83 -33.81 -2.82
CA PRO A 189 3.97 -35.19 -3.30
C PRO A 189 3.65 -35.38 -4.78
N ASP A 190 2.91 -34.44 -5.38
CA ASP A 190 2.60 -34.41 -6.82
C ASP A 190 3.71 -33.78 -7.67
N GLY A 191 4.86 -33.40 -7.08
CA GLY A 191 6.01 -32.79 -7.72
C GLY A 191 5.87 -31.31 -8.04
N ARG A 192 4.78 -30.67 -7.64
CA ARG A 192 4.55 -29.23 -7.88
C ARG A 192 5.22 -28.37 -6.83
N MET A 193 5.80 -27.28 -7.28
CA MET A 193 6.33 -26.24 -6.40
C MET A 193 5.18 -25.35 -5.93
N ARG A 194 4.87 -25.38 -4.62
CA ARG A 194 3.81 -24.54 -4.04
C ARG A 194 4.38 -23.57 -3.03
N ARG A 195 4.04 -22.30 -3.21
CA ARG A 195 4.26 -21.29 -2.19
C ARG A 195 2.95 -21.08 -1.44
N THR A 196 2.95 -21.40 -0.16
CA THR A 196 1.78 -21.21 0.71
C THR A 196 1.96 -19.96 1.55
N ILE A 197 0.96 -19.10 1.50
CA ILE A 197 0.84 -17.93 2.38
C ILE A 197 -0.23 -18.27 3.42
N ILE A 198 0.11 -18.11 4.70
CA ILE A 198 -0.83 -18.31 5.79
C ILE A 198 -1.25 -16.97 6.36
N LEU A 199 -2.55 -16.72 6.39
CA LEU A 199 -3.15 -15.55 7.01
C LEU A 199 -3.49 -15.85 8.46
N HIS A 200 -2.86 -15.14 9.37
CA HIS A 200 -3.08 -15.19 10.81
C HIS A 200 -3.91 -14.03 11.30
N VAL A 201 -4.48 -14.18 12.48
CA VAL A 201 -5.26 -13.13 13.17
C VAL A 201 -4.76 -12.92 14.59
N VAL A 202 -4.72 -11.67 15.01
CA VAL A 202 -4.53 -11.28 16.41
C VAL A 202 -5.70 -10.39 16.81
N LYS A 203 -6.39 -10.77 17.88
CA LYS A 203 -7.50 -9.96 18.40
C LYS A 203 -6.97 -8.62 18.91
N SER A 204 -7.74 -7.56 18.69
CA SER A 204 -7.46 -6.23 19.24
C SER A 204 -7.30 -6.30 20.75
N GLN A 205 -6.24 -5.65 21.26
CA GLN A 205 -6.01 -5.45 22.69
C GLN A 205 -6.58 -4.10 23.10
N ASN A 206 -7.43 -4.04 24.09
CA ASN A 206 -8.03 -2.80 24.55
C ASN A 206 -7.96 -2.64 26.07
N ILE A 207 -8.04 -1.40 26.49
CA ILE A 207 -8.14 -0.98 27.89
C ILE A 207 -9.28 0.03 28.04
N ASN A 208 -9.84 0.14 29.24
CA ASN A 208 -10.72 1.23 29.59
C ASN A 208 -9.90 2.41 30.13
N PHE A 209 -9.82 3.46 29.35
CA PHE A 209 -9.07 4.68 29.70
C PHE A 209 -10.00 5.73 30.28
N VAL A 210 -9.68 6.20 31.48
CA VAL A 210 -10.46 7.24 32.18
C VAL A 210 -9.78 8.58 32.01
N PHE A 211 -10.49 9.52 31.40
CA PHE A 211 -10.06 10.91 31.23
C PHE A 211 -11.24 11.86 31.57
N GLU A 212 -10.98 12.87 32.38
CA GLU A 212 -12.00 13.85 32.81
C GLU A 212 -13.33 13.20 33.27
N LYS A 213 -13.24 12.16 34.10
CA LYS A 213 -14.36 11.36 34.63
C LYS A 213 -15.14 10.53 33.59
N ALA A 214 -14.74 10.55 32.30
CA ALA A 214 -15.31 9.69 31.25
C ALA A 214 -14.42 8.48 30.98
N SER A 215 -14.99 7.28 31.11
CA SER A 215 -14.31 6.04 30.72
C SER A 215 -14.59 5.73 29.24
N ARG A 216 -13.55 5.51 28.46
CA ARG A 216 -13.65 5.19 27.04
C ARG A 216 -12.67 4.07 26.66
N PRO A 217 -13.04 3.16 25.76
CA PRO A 217 -12.11 2.16 25.28
C PRO A 217 -10.98 2.81 24.49
N ALA A 218 -9.77 2.31 24.70
CA ALA A 218 -8.60 2.63 23.91
C ALA A 218 -7.95 1.32 23.47
N PHE A 219 -7.56 1.24 22.21
CA PHE A 219 -7.05 0.06 21.52
C PHE A 219 -5.55 0.20 21.32
N ARG A 220 -4.79 -0.87 21.60
CA ARG A 220 -3.35 -0.88 21.39
C ARG A 220 -3.06 -0.75 19.90
N VAL A 221 -2.18 0.18 19.53
CA VAL A 221 -1.81 0.42 18.14
C VAL A 221 -0.83 -0.65 17.70
N GLY A 222 -1.25 -1.48 16.76
CA GLY A 222 -0.43 -2.54 16.20
C GLY A 222 -0.45 -2.52 14.68
N PHE A 223 0.59 -3.06 14.08
CA PHE A 223 0.70 -3.19 12.64
C PHE A 223 1.32 -4.53 12.25
N PRO A 224 0.88 -5.12 11.13
CA PRO A 224 1.38 -6.39 10.67
C PRO A 224 2.80 -6.27 10.09
N ASN A 225 3.63 -7.26 10.40
CA ASN A 225 4.89 -7.53 9.73
C ASN A 225 4.82 -8.87 9.02
N VAL A 226 5.37 -8.94 7.82
CA VAL A 226 5.44 -10.20 7.08
C VAL A 226 6.40 -11.15 7.79
N ASN A 227 5.96 -12.38 8.07
CA ASN A 227 6.68 -13.44 8.78
C ASN A 227 6.94 -13.23 10.28
N GLU A 228 6.67 -12.03 10.82
CA GLU A 228 7.06 -11.66 12.20
C GLU A 228 5.86 -11.43 13.13
N GLY A 229 4.64 -11.37 12.58
CA GLY A 229 3.43 -11.15 13.38
C GLY A 229 3.02 -9.70 13.48
N ILE A 230 2.55 -9.28 14.65
CA ILE A 230 2.13 -7.91 14.92
C ILE A 230 3.19 -7.18 15.73
N SER A 231 3.70 -6.08 15.18
CA SER A 231 4.52 -5.12 15.92
C SER A 231 3.63 -4.09 16.59
N TRP A 232 3.92 -3.77 17.84
CA TRP A 232 3.14 -2.81 18.62
C TRP A 232 3.85 -1.46 18.63
N ALA A 233 3.07 -0.38 18.43
CA ALA A 233 3.60 0.97 18.50
C ALA A 233 4.03 1.29 19.94
N GLN A 234 5.23 1.82 20.08
CA GLN A 234 5.82 2.22 21.35
C GLN A 234 6.56 3.53 21.19
N ILE A 235 6.58 4.35 22.25
CA ILE A 235 7.28 5.63 22.26
C ILE A 235 8.02 5.80 23.57
N ALA A 236 9.27 6.23 23.52
CA ALA A 236 10.06 6.51 24.72
C ALA A 236 9.82 7.94 25.22
N PRO A 237 9.77 8.17 26.55
CA PRO A 237 9.67 9.51 27.14
C PRO A 237 10.76 10.48 26.71
N ALA A 238 11.94 9.99 26.38
CA ALA A 238 13.03 10.78 25.79
C ALA A 238 12.61 11.53 24.51
N ALA A 239 11.61 11.03 23.77
CA ALA A 239 11.11 11.67 22.54
C ALA A 239 10.45 13.05 22.80
N TRP A 240 10.04 13.34 24.02
CA TRP A 240 9.51 14.66 24.40
C TRP A 240 10.35 15.36 25.47
N GLY A 241 11.62 14.96 25.63
CA GLY A 241 12.56 15.61 26.54
C GLY A 241 12.28 15.35 28.01
N SER A 242 11.77 14.17 28.36
CA SER A 242 11.65 13.76 29.75
C SER A 242 13.03 13.49 30.35
N ASP A 243 13.31 14.04 31.55
CA ASP A 243 14.53 13.81 32.30
C ASP A 243 14.36 12.70 33.36
N GLU A 244 13.34 11.87 33.26
CA GLU A 244 13.10 10.76 34.18
C GLU A 244 14.19 9.69 34.03
N GLU A 245 14.50 8.95 35.08
CA GLU A 245 15.50 7.87 35.06
C GLU A 245 15.19 6.81 34.00
N ASP A 246 13.88 6.57 33.75
CA ASP A 246 13.36 5.59 32.79
C ASP A 246 12.96 6.23 31.44
N ALA A 247 13.57 7.38 31.07
CA ALA A 247 13.18 8.12 29.86
C ALA A 247 13.33 7.32 28.57
N ASP A 248 14.21 6.34 28.54
CA ASP A 248 14.47 5.45 27.38
C ASP A 248 13.54 4.22 27.35
N GLU A 249 12.79 3.94 28.45
CA GLU A 249 11.84 2.82 28.48
C GLU A 249 10.65 3.13 27.58
N LYS A 250 10.40 2.23 26.61
CA LYS A 250 9.33 2.41 25.65
C LYS A 250 7.97 2.14 26.26
N LEU A 251 7.07 3.08 26.11
CA LEU A 251 5.68 3.02 26.56
C LEU A 251 4.77 2.53 25.42
N ASP A 252 3.84 1.64 25.75
CA ASP A 252 2.85 1.17 24.79
C ASP A 252 1.88 2.28 24.38
N VAL A 253 1.55 2.33 23.07
CA VAL A 253 0.66 3.34 22.53
C VAL A 253 -0.73 2.76 22.27
N TYR A 254 -1.74 3.44 22.80
CA TYR A 254 -3.15 3.14 22.61
C TYR A 254 -3.84 4.30 21.87
N ILE A 255 -4.92 3.99 21.15
CA ILE A 255 -5.72 4.98 20.42
C ILE A 255 -7.21 4.81 20.74
N GLN A 256 -7.91 5.91 21.00
CA GLN A 256 -9.36 5.90 21.17
C GLN A 256 -10.09 5.90 19.83
N SER A 257 -11.26 5.25 19.74
CA SER A 257 -12.13 5.29 18.56
C SER A 257 -12.41 6.71 18.06
N HIS A 258 -12.53 7.67 19.00
CA HIS A 258 -12.73 9.07 18.64
C HIS A 258 -11.57 9.63 17.81
N ALA A 259 -10.32 9.27 18.13
CA ALA A 259 -9.15 9.71 17.37
C ALA A 259 -9.16 9.11 15.95
N LEU A 260 -9.52 7.84 15.80
CA LEU A 260 -9.66 7.18 14.48
C LEU A 260 -10.77 7.84 13.64
N ILE A 261 -11.90 8.17 14.26
CA ILE A 261 -12.98 8.90 13.59
C ILE A 261 -12.48 10.26 13.10
N ARG A 262 -11.76 11.01 13.95
CA ARG A 262 -11.21 12.32 13.57
C ARG A 262 -10.15 12.21 12.47
N MET A 263 -9.31 11.19 12.48
CA MET A 263 -8.37 10.92 11.39
C MET A 263 -9.11 10.70 10.08
N ARG A 264 -10.11 9.83 10.04
CA ARG A 264 -10.94 9.57 8.83
C ARG A 264 -11.66 10.81 8.32
N GLU A 265 -12.17 11.68 9.23
CA GLU A 265 -12.84 12.92 8.85
C GLU A 265 -11.91 13.96 8.26
N ARG A 266 -10.63 13.98 8.67
CA ARG A 266 -9.65 15.01 8.31
C ARG A 266 -8.69 14.56 7.21
N ILE A 267 -8.40 13.26 7.19
CA ILE A 267 -7.58 12.62 6.15
C ILE A 267 -8.53 11.87 5.21
N ASP A 268 -9.53 12.57 4.75
CA ASP A 268 -10.74 12.06 4.08
C ASP A 268 -10.51 11.47 2.67
N GLY A 269 -9.27 11.37 2.22
CA GLY A 269 -8.90 10.68 0.99
C GLY A 269 -8.25 9.32 1.20
N LEU A 270 -7.83 8.97 2.44
CA LEU A 270 -7.15 7.73 2.74
C LEU A 270 -8.07 6.73 3.47
N PRO A 271 -7.97 5.43 3.16
CA PRO A 271 -8.62 4.40 3.96
C PRO A 271 -8.02 4.32 5.36
N GLU A 272 -8.84 3.94 6.36
CA GLU A 272 -8.41 3.87 7.76
C GLU A 272 -7.12 3.06 7.99
N PRO A 273 -6.92 1.87 7.37
CA PRO A 273 -5.68 1.13 7.54
C PRO A 273 -4.44 1.94 7.14
N MET A 274 -4.53 2.74 6.06
CA MET A 274 -3.44 3.61 5.64
C MET A 274 -3.18 4.75 6.64
N CYS A 275 -4.24 5.27 7.27
CA CYS A 275 -4.08 6.25 8.35
C CYS A 275 -3.35 5.65 9.55
N VAL A 276 -3.65 4.39 9.92
CA VAL A 276 -2.98 3.68 11.02
C VAL A 276 -1.53 3.33 10.66
N LEU A 277 -1.25 2.95 9.41
CA LEU A 277 0.11 2.71 8.94
C LEU A 277 0.98 3.97 9.10
N ASN A 278 0.50 5.11 8.61
CA ASN A 278 1.24 6.38 8.73
C ASN A 278 1.36 6.85 10.18
N LEU A 279 0.37 6.56 11.03
CA LEU A 279 0.46 6.81 12.48
C LEU A 279 1.59 6.00 13.10
N ASN A 280 1.67 4.72 12.77
CA ASN A 280 2.72 3.85 13.26
C ASN A 280 4.11 4.32 12.82
N GLN A 281 4.27 4.69 11.55
CA GLN A 281 5.51 5.27 11.05
C GLN A 281 5.88 6.56 11.78
N SER A 282 4.91 7.45 12.03
CA SER A 282 5.10 8.71 12.74
C SER A 282 5.54 8.53 14.19
N ILE A 283 5.13 7.41 14.84
CA ILE A 283 5.48 7.10 16.23
C ILE A 283 6.82 6.37 16.34
N ASN A 284 7.06 5.38 15.46
CA ASN A 284 8.21 4.49 15.60
C ASN A 284 9.46 4.99 14.87
N VAL A 285 9.32 5.90 13.88
CA VAL A 285 10.44 6.40 13.09
C VAL A 285 10.68 7.87 13.40
N ASN A 286 11.62 8.14 14.32
CA ASN A 286 12.01 9.51 14.74
C ASN A 286 10.80 10.39 15.11
N PRO A 287 10.05 10.06 16.16
CA PRO A 287 8.86 10.82 16.55
C PRO A 287 9.23 12.26 16.93
N VAL A 288 8.47 13.22 16.40
CA VAL A 288 8.56 14.61 16.81
C VAL A 288 7.39 14.91 17.75
N VAL A 289 7.72 15.26 18.99
CA VAL A 289 6.72 15.44 20.05
C VAL A 289 6.87 16.82 20.67
N LEU A 290 5.75 17.56 20.75
CA LEU A 290 5.66 18.82 21.46
C LEU A 290 4.84 18.61 22.73
N VAL A 291 5.32 19.16 23.85
CA VAL A 291 4.59 19.14 25.14
C VAL A 291 3.79 20.43 25.27
N ARG A 292 2.50 20.32 25.51
CA ARG A 292 1.62 21.46 25.79
C ARG A 292 1.64 21.85 27.27
N GLU A 293 1.15 23.04 27.58
CA GLU A 293 1.03 23.55 28.96
C GLU A 293 0.20 22.64 29.87
N ASP A 294 -0.83 21.99 29.31
CA ASP A 294 -1.70 21.01 29.98
C ASP A 294 -1.09 19.60 30.09
N LYS A 295 0.22 19.46 29.76
CA LYS A 295 0.97 18.21 29.70
C LYS A 295 0.50 17.19 28.65
N ASP A 296 -0.40 17.60 27.74
CA ASP A 296 -0.73 16.79 26.58
C ASP A 296 0.45 16.76 25.59
N LEU A 297 0.61 15.62 24.95
CA LEU A 297 1.62 15.40 23.92
C LEU A 297 0.99 15.65 22.53
N LEU A 298 1.61 16.51 21.74
CA LEU A 298 1.33 16.64 20.31
C LEU A 298 2.36 15.87 19.54
N ILE A 299 2.04 14.68 19.06
CA ILE A 299 2.92 13.87 18.24
C ILE A 299 2.63 14.20 16.79
N GLU A 300 3.65 14.64 16.03
CA GLU A 300 3.48 14.93 14.60
C GLU A 300 3.01 13.70 13.84
N TYR A 301 1.98 13.90 13.04
CA TYR A 301 1.46 12.87 12.12
C TYR A 301 1.89 13.22 10.70
N ARG A 302 2.60 12.28 10.07
CA ARG A 302 3.19 12.45 8.74
C ARG A 302 2.68 11.39 7.78
N ILE A 303 2.52 11.78 6.51
CA ILE A 303 2.23 10.87 5.39
C ILE A 303 3.36 11.06 4.38
N ASP A 304 4.12 10.01 4.11
CA ASP A 304 5.30 10.07 3.23
C ASP A 304 6.25 11.24 3.57
N GLY A 305 6.51 11.43 4.87
CA GLY A 305 7.35 12.52 5.39
C GLY A 305 6.69 13.89 5.45
N LEU A 306 5.54 14.12 4.81
CA LEU A 306 4.80 15.38 4.85
C LEU A 306 3.98 15.50 6.14
N LYS A 307 4.15 16.61 6.86
CA LYS A 307 3.40 16.86 8.08
C LYS A 307 1.95 17.26 7.77
N ILE A 308 1.00 16.41 8.17
CA ILE A 308 -0.44 16.61 7.93
C ILE A 308 -1.17 17.10 9.18
N GLY A 309 -0.62 16.85 10.34
CA GLY A 309 -1.23 17.26 11.60
C GLY A 309 -0.54 16.68 12.82
N TYR A 310 -1.33 16.53 13.88
CA TYR A 310 -0.87 15.99 15.16
C TYR A 310 -1.90 15.03 15.75
N VAL A 311 -1.44 13.96 16.37
CA VAL A 311 -2.25 13.25 17.33
C VAL A 311 -2.03 13.84 18.71
N VAL A 312 -3.13 14.07 19.44
CA VAL A 312 -3.09 14.53 20.83
C VAL A 312 -3.11 13.31 21.72
N ALA A 313 -2.09 13.15 22.52
CA ALA A 313 -1.96 12.01 23.42
C ALA A 313 -1.72 12.46 24.86
N THR A 314 -2.09 11.61 25.79
CA THR A 314 -1.85 11.80 27.23
C THR A 314 -1.05 10.59 27.75
N ARG A 315 0.02 10.85 28.47
CA ARG A 315 0.73 9.81 29.22
C ARG A 315 -0.02 9.48 30.51
N GLN A 316 -0.21 8.18 30.75
CA GLN A 316 -0.73 7.69 32.01
C GLN A 316 0.09 6.49 32.46
N LYS A 317 0.92 6.66 33.50
CA LYS A 317 1.85 5.62 33.97
C LYS A 317 2.72 5.11 32.79
N ASN A 318 2.62 3.82 32.48
CA ASN A 318 3.43 3.11 31.48
C ASN A 318 2.79 3.05 30.09
N ILE A 319 1.79 3.91 29.81
CA ILE A 319 1.14 3.96 28.50
C ILE A 319 0.97 5.39 28.01
N VAL A 320 0.86 5.51 26.68
CA VAL A 320 0.48 6.75 25.98
C VAL A 320 -0.83 6.51 25.26
N VAL A 321 -1.85 7.33 25.51
CA VAL A 321 -3.18 7.19 24.91
C VAL A 321 -3.49 8.35 23.99
N ILE A 322 -3.64 8.06 22.70
CA ILE A 322 -4.05 9.01 21.66
C ILE A 322 -5.55 9.23 21.78
N ARG A 323 -5.96 10.48 22.06
CA ARG A 323 -7.35 10.85 22.32
C ARG A 323 -8.04 11.48 21.12
N THR A 324 -7.31 12.21 20.28
CA THR A 324 -7.88 12.87 19.09
C THR A 324 -6.80 13.15 18.06
N PHE A 325 -7.23 13.56 16.85
CA PHE A 325 -6.38 14.03 15.77
C PHE A 325 -6.71 15.48 15.42
N LEU A 326 -5.67 16.30 15.27
CA LEU A 326 -5.74 17.69 14.83
C LEU A 326 -5.08 17.85 13.48
N PHE A 327 -5.84 18.26 12.47
CA PHE A 327 -5.28 18.61 11.18
C PHE A 327 -4.38 19.85 11.34
N ILE A 328 -3.33 19.99 10.53
CA ILE A 328 -2.28 21.01 10.72
C ILE A 328 -2.83 22.46 10.74
N THR A 329 -3.92 22.73 10.04
CA THR A 329 -4.56 24.06 10.02
C THR A 329 -5.44 24.33 11.23
N PHE A 330 -5.71 23.33 12.08
CA PHE A 330 -6.59 23.48 13.24
C PHE A 330 -5.97 24.41 14.30
N SER A 331 -6.80 25.26 14.93
CA SER A 331 -6.32 26.28 15.88
C SER A 331 -5.66 25.73 17.16
N GLY A 332 -5.75 24.43 17.42
CA GLY A 332 -5.04 23.74 18.49
C GLY A 332 -3.63 23.27 18.12
N THR A 333 -3.15 23.56 16.90
CA THR A 333 -1.78 23.27 16.45
C THR A 333 -0.98 24.58 16.37
N PRO A 334 0.36 24.56 16.47
CA PRO A 334 1.20 25.76 16.31
C PRO A 334 0.97 26.46 14.97
N GLU A 335 0.91 25.69 13.89
CA GLU A 335 0.69 26.20 12.53
C GLU A 335 -0.72 26.78 12.35
N GLY A 336 -1.73 26.09 12.89
CA GLY A 336 -3.11 26.54 12.83
C GLY A 336 -3.36 27.82 13.61
N LEU A 337 -2.68 28.01 14.75
CA LEU A 337 -2.68 29.28 15.50
C LEU A 337 -2.03 30.40 14.68
N LYS A 338 -0.88 30.12 14.06
CA LYS A 338 -0.17 31.07 13.21
C LYS A 338 -1.00 31.43 11.99
N LEU A 339 -1.67 30.43 11.36
CA LEU A 339 -2.59 30.67 10.25
C LEU A 339 -3.75 31.59 10.69
N SER A 340 -4.35 31.35 11.86
CA SER A 340 -5.41 32.23 12.39
C SER A 340 -4.93 33.67 12.59
N LYS A 341 -3.70 33.86 13.14
CA LYS A 341 -3.12 35.20 13.33
C LYS A 341 -2.86 35.92 12.01
N ILE A 342 -2.43 35.19 10.97
CA ILE A 342 -2.15 35.75 9.66
C ILE A 342 -3.43 36.10 8.92
N THR A 343 -4.46 35.25 8.95
CA THR A 343 -5.65 35.33 8.09
C THR A 343 -6.89 35.86 8.78
N GLY A 344 -6.92 35.92 10.10
CA GLY A 344 -8.13 36.19 10.89
C GLY A 344 -9.14 35.03 10.97
N LEU A 345 -8.86 33.90 10.29
CA LEU A 345 -9.78 32.75 10.27
C LEU A 345 -9.88 32.08 11.66
N ASN A 346 -11.08 31.97 12.16
CA ASN A 346 -11.37 31.20 13.35
C ASN A 346 -11.64 29.71 13.02
N MET A 347 -11.95 28.91 14.02
CA MET A 347 -12.19 27.47 13.86
C MET A 347 -13.41 27.17 12.96
N PHE A 348 -14.48 27.96 13.07
CA PHE A 348 -15.69 27.77 12.28
C PHE A 348 -15.46 28.11 10.82
N ASP A 349 -14.69 29.18 10.54
CA ASP A 349 -14.29 29.57 9.19
C ASP A 349 -13.49 28.47 8.51
N LYS A 350 -12.50 27.90 9.21
CA LYS A 350 -11.66 26.80 8.68
C LYS A 350 -12.49 25.57 8.34
N LYS A 351 -13.46 25.23 9.19
CA LYS A 351 -14.38 24.12 8.93
C LYS A 351 -15.34 24.45 7.78
N TYR A 352 -15.88 25.66 7.73
CA TYR A 352 -16.75 26.10 6.64
C TYR A 352 -16.02 26.05 5.28
N LEU A 353 -14.78 26.50 5.23
CA LEU A 353 -13.92 26.49 4.06
C LEU A 353 -13.28 25.12 3.77
N ALA A 354 -13.59 24.11 4.59
CA ALA A 354 -13.02 22.75 4.52
C ALA A 354 -11.47 22.71 4.47
N ILE A 355 -10.78 23.78 4.90
CA ILE A 355 -9.29 23.80 4.97
C ILE A 355 -8.75 23.02 6.17
N ASP A 356 -9.60 22.31 6.88
CA ASP A 356 -9.29 21.35 7.93
C ASP A 356 -9.34 19.89 7.43
N LYS A 357 -9.30 19.69 6.10
CA LYS A 357 -9.34 18.39 5.42
C LYS A 357 -8.28 18.26 4.35
N LEU A 358 -7.74 17.05 4.20
CA LEU A 358 -6.69 16.76 3.22
C LEU A 358 -7.20 16.88 1.78
N SER A 359 -8.41 16.38 1.50
CA SER A 359 -8.99 16.43 0.14
C SER A 359 -9.08 17.83 -0.47
N THR A 360 -9.17 18.86 0.36
CA THR A 360 -9.19 20.26 -0.11
C THR A 360 -7.87 20.65 -0.77
N PHE A 361 -6.74 20.21 -0.21
CA PHE A 361 -5.39 20.51 -0.71
C PHE A 361 -4.96 19.59 -1.86
N MET A 362 -5.75 18.54 -2.14
CA MET A 362 -5.57 17.67 -3.31
C MET A 362 -6.13 18.28 -4.60
N LYS A 363 -6.91 19.35 -4.53
CA LYS A 363 -7.48 20.02 -5.70
C LYS A 363 -6.41 20.81 -6.42
N ALA A 364 -6.36 20.68 -7.76
CA ALA A 364 -5.38 21.35 -8.59
C ALA A 364 -5.44 22.88 -8.43
N ASP A 365 -6.65 23.47 -8.40
CA ASP A 365 -6.85 24.92 -8.28
C ASP A 365 -6.35 25.50 -6.95
N ILE A 366 -6.36 24.70 -5.86
CA ILE A 366 -5.82 25.11 -4.55
C ILE A 366 -4.32 24.81 -4.48
N ARG A 367 -3.92 23.59 -4.84
CA ARG A 367 -2.54 23.11 -4.75
C ARG A 367 -1.59 23.94 -5.60
N GLU A 368 -2.02 24.31 -6.81
CA GLU A 368 -1.20 25.04 -7.77
C GLU A 368 -1.33 26.58 -7.63
N ASN A 369 -2.12 27.06 -6.68
CA ASN A 369 -2.30 28.49 -6.47
C ASN A 369 -1.11 29.08 -5.68
N PRO A 370 -0.27 29.92 -6.30
CA PRO A 370 0.96 30.41 -5.67
C PRO A 370 0.70 31.36 -4.49
N VAL A 371 -0.44 32.06 -4.48
CA VAL A 371 -0.82 32.98 -3.41
C VAL A 371 -1.20 32.19 -2.15
N LEU A 372 -1.98 31.11 -2.31
CA LEU A 372 -2.34 30.23 -1.22
C LEU A 372 -1.12 29.46 -0.71
N ALA A 373 -0.28 28.94 -1.61
CA ALA A 373 0.94 28.24 -1.24
C ALA A 373 1.88 29.13 -0.39
N ASP A 374 2.11 30.39 -0.78
CA ASP A 374 2.91 31.35 0.01
C ASP A 374 2.28 31.60 1.40
N LEU A 375 0.97 31.84 1.44
CA LEU A 375 0.23 32.10 2.67
C LEU A 375 0.33 30.95 3.67
N PHE A 376 0.02 29.73 3.22
CA PHE A 376 0.06 28.54 4.07
C PHE A 376 1.50 28.17 4.46
N THR A 377 2.48 28.36 3.58
CA THR A 377 3.91 28.17 3.88
C THR A 377 4.37 29.08 5.00
N ARG A 378 3.98 30.38 4.98
CA ARG A 378 4.28 31.33 6.06
C ARG A 378 3.65 30.92 7.40
N ALA A 379 2.51 30.23 7.37
CA ALA A 379 1.89 29.68 8.55
C ALA A 379 2.58 28.38 9.05
N GLY A 380 3.44 27.77 8.24
CA GLY A 380 4.07 26.47 8.52
C GLY A 380 3.28 25.28 7.98
N CYS A 381 2.28 25.50 7.12
CA CYS A 381 1.42 24.48 6.50
C CYS A 381 1.85 24.18 5.05
N GLY A 382 3.09 24.47 4.65
CA GLY A 382 3.57 24.33 3.27
C GLY A 382 3.54 22.92 2.72
N ASP A 383 3.68 21.92 3.58
CA ASP A 383 3.63 20.48 3.23
C ASP A 383 2.30 20.11 2.55
N LEU A 384 1.20 20.80 2.87
CA LEU A 384 -0.10 20.58 2.25
C LEU A 384 -0.13 20.88 0.73
N PHE A 385 0.88 21.59 0.22
CA PHE A 385 1.02 21.91 -1.21
C PHE A 385 2.00 20.97 -1.94
N GLN A 386 2.57 19.99 -1.24
CA GLN A 386 3.51 18.98 -1.76
C GLN A 386 2.87 17.58 -1.87
N THR A 387 1.55 17.55 -2.00
CA THR A 387 0.77 16.32 -1.89
C THR A 387 0.84 15.41 -3.13
N ASP A 388 1.60 15.75 -4.17
CA ASP A 388 1.79 14.90 -5.37
C ASP A 388 2.27 13.50 -5.01
N ARG A 389 3.11 13.38 -3.97
CA ARG A 389 3.64 12.10 -3.48
C ARG A 389 2.55 11.15 -2.98
N ILE A 390 1.52 11.69 -2.36
CA ILE A 390 0.43 10.92 -1.76
C ILE A 390 -0.81 10.81 -2.64
N MET A 391 -0.84 11.50 -3.79
CA MET A 391 -1.97 11.47 -4.73
C MET A 391 -2.32 10.07 -5.23
N ASN A 392 -1.33 9.19 -5.37
CA ASN A 392 -1.54 7.81 -5.82
C ASN A 392 -2.32 6.96 -4.79
N TYR A 393 -2.33 7.35 -3.52
CA TYR A 393 -2.99 6.64 -2.44
C TYR A 393 -4.36 7.21 -2.08
N VAL A 394 -4.68 8.41 -2.59
CA VAL A 394 -5.88 9.15 -2.23
C VAL A 394 -7.00 8.93 -3.24
N ASN A 395 -8.16 8.55 -2.75
CA ASN A 395 -9.35 8.46 -3.58
C ASN A 395 -10.01 9.83 -3.71
N THR A 396 -9.76 10.53 -4.82
CA THR A 396 -10.22 11.92 -5.10
C THR A 396 -11.72 12.05 -5.39
N LYS A 397 -12.52 11.00 -5.21
CA LYS A 397 -13.96 11.02 -5.52
C LYS A 397 -14.81 11.94 -4.64
N ASN A 398 -14.26 12.44 -3.53
CA ASN A 398 -14.94 13.40 -2.67
C ASN A 398 -14.63 14.84 -3.13
N GLU A 399 -15.32 15.30 -4.15
CA GLU A 399 -15.25 16.71 -4.58
C GLU A 399 -15.92 17.62 -3.55
N SER A 400 -15.14 18.35 -2.75
CA SER A 400 -15.67 19.46 -1.98
C SER A 400 -16.03 20.62 -2.92
N SER A 401 -17.10 21.35 -2.61
CA SER A 401 -17.58 22.49 -3.42
C SER A 401 -16.68 23.75 -3.33
N PHE A 402 -15.65 23.72 -2.48
CA PHE A 402 -14.77 24.86 -2.27
C PHE A 402 -13.68 24.95 -3.33
N SER A 403 -13.41 26.17 -3.80
CA SER A 403 -12.38 26.49 -4.78
C SER A 403 -11.38 27.51 -4.20
N SER A 404 -10.24 27.69 -4.88
CA SER A 404 -9.24 28.71 -4.51
C SER A 404 -9.82 30.11 -4.49
N ASP A 405 -10.68 30.44 -5.46
CA ASP A 405 -11.32 31.76 -5.55
C ASP A 405 -12.25 32.03 -4.37
N LEU A 406 -13.03 31.02 -3.96
CA LEU A 406 -13.91 31.13 -2.79
C LEU A 406 -13.09 31.35 -1.51
N LEU A 407 -12.00 30.63 -1.35
CA LEU A 407 -11.10 30.73 -0.20
C LEU A 407 -10.46 32.13 -0.13
N ILE A 408 -9.94 32.63 -1.24
CA ILE A 408 -9.34 33.95 -1.34
C ILE A 408 -10.39 35.07 -1.08
N LYS A 409 -11.57 34.95 -1.68
CA LYS A 409 -12.68 35.89 -1.49
C LYS A 409 -13.10 35.97 -0.02
N TYR A 410 -13.22 34.81 0.64
CA TYR A 410 -13.61 34.76 2.06
C TYR A 410 -12.54 35.38 2.96
N MET A 411 -11.25 35.12 2.73
CA MET A 411 -10.17 35.76 3.48
C MET A 411 -10.12 37.26 3.27
N ASN A 412 -10.41 37.75 2.06
CA ASN A 412 -10.48 39.19 1.79
C ASN A 412 -11.66 39.88 2.51
N LEU A 413 -12.79 39.18 2.68
CA LEU A 413 -13.94 39.69 3.47
C LEU A 413 -13.58 39.85 4.96
N LEU A 414 -12.64 39.09 5.48
CA LEU A 414 -12.12 39.22 6.84
C LEU A 414 -11.02 40.29 6.99
N ASN A 415 -10.92 41.21 6.05
CA ASN A 415 -9.91 42.28 5.99
C ASN A 415 -8.45 41.79 5.83
N TYR A 416 -8.26 40.56 5.44
CA TYR A 416 -6.96 40.07 5.05
C TYR A 416 -6.67 40.48 3.60
N LYS A 417 -5.92 41.57 3.41
CA LYS A 417 -5.47 41.99 2.07
C LYS A 417 -4.32 41.08 1.63
N ILE A 418 -4.62 40.12 0.77
CA ILE A 418 -3.61 39.33 0.07
C ILE A 418 -2.85 40.30 -0.86
N LYS A 419 -1.65 40.72 -0.45
CA LYS A 419 -0.79 41.50 -1.32
C LYS A 419 -0.25 40.56 -2.40
N PRO A 420 -0.57 40.77 -3.68
CA PRO A 420 0.05 39.99 -4.73
C PRO A 420 1.56 40.20 -4.65
N LYS A 421 2.33 39.13 -4.54
CA LYS A 421 3.78 39.16 -4.67
C LYS A 421 4.05 39.76 -6.05
N ARG A 422 4.59 40.97 -6.14
CA ARG A 422 5.17 41.45 -7.40
C ARG A 422 6.18 40.39 -7.82
N LEU A 423 5.89 39.68 -8.91
CA LEU A 423 6.90 38.94 -9.64
C LEU A 423 8.01 39.95 -9.94
N VAL A 424 9.10 39.85 -9.20
CA VAL A 424 10.33 40.54 -9.59
C VAL A 424 10.77 39.79 -10.84
N VAL A 425 10.34 40.33 -11.98
CA VAL A 425 10.97 40.02 -13.25
C VAL A 425 12.37 40.56 -13.08
N THR A 426 13.31 39.69 -12.74
CA THR A 426 14.72 40.00 -12.85
C THR A 426 14.96 40.26 -14.31
N GLU A 427 15.05 41.57 -14.70
CA GLU A 427 15.62 41.97 -15.96
C GLU A 427 16.96 41.21 -16.10
N LYS A 428 16.97 40.31 -17.06
CA LYS A 428 18.18 39.61 -17.45
C LYS A 428 19.20 40.67 -17.88
N SER A 429 20.29 40.76 -17.16
CA SER A 429 21.51 41.46 -17.59
C SER A 429 21.85 40.91 -18.99
N GLU A 430 21.75 41.82 -19.95
CA GLU A 430 22.32 41.68 -21.29
C GLU A 430 23.84 41.59 -21.12
N ASN A 431 24.42 40.42 -21.08
CA ASN A 431 25.80 40.12 -21.45
C ASN A 431 26.15 38.68 -20.98
N ALA A 432 25.59 37.70 -21.68
CA ALA A 432 26.14 36.34 -21.65
C ALA A 432 26.18 35.80 -23.09
N PRO A 433 27.28 35.15 -23.51
CA PRO A 433 27.43 34.67 -24.89
C PRO A 433 26.38 33.62 -25.23
N VAL A 434 25.67 33.87 -26.35
CA VAL A 434 24.64 33.00 -26.90
C VAL A 434 25.26 31.71 -27.44
N PHE A 435 25.17 30.67 -26.64
CA PHE A 435 25.34 29.31 -27.15
C PHE A 435 24.04 28.85 -27.81
N LYS A 436 24.02 28.76 -29.12
CA LYS A 436 22.91 28.14 -29.89
C LYS A 436 22.92 26.62 -29.66
N PRO A 437 21.93 26.02 -29.01
CA PRO A 437 21.82 24.59 -28.97
C PRO A 437 21.35 24.06 -30.34
N LYS A 438 21.99 22.98 -30.80
CA LYS A 438 21.54 22.23 -31.97
C LYS A 438 20.10 21.73 -31.75
N PRO A 439 19.22 21.75 -32.77
CA PRO A 439 17.86 21.25 -32.62
C PRO A 439 17.90 19.74 -32.36
N LYS A 440 17.26 19.33 -31.27
CA LYS A 440 16.96 17.91 -31.01
C LYS A 440 15.90 17.46 -32.01
N PRO A 441 16.00 16.26 -32.57
CA PRO A 441 14.93 15.69 -33.38
C PRO A 441 13.68 15.52 -32.52
N GLU A 442 12.52 15.95 -33.05
CA GLU A 442 11.23 15.75 -32.42
C GLU A 442 10.97 14.25 -32.23
N PRO A 443 10.57 13.81 -31.04
CA PRO A 443 10.12 12.44 -30.86
C PRO A 443 8.77 12.27 -31.58
N ALA A 444 8.68 11.19 -32.37
CA ALA A 444 7.44 10.80 -33.04
C ALA A 444 6.31 10.62 -31.99
N PRO A 445 5.06 11.02 -32.32
CA PRO A 445 3.95 10.92 -31.40
C PRO A 445 3.66 9.44 -31.09
N VAL A 446 3.82 9.08 -29.82
CA VAL A 446 3.45 7.75 -29.30
C VAL A 446 1.91 7.66 -29.32
N PRO A 447 1.31 6.69 -30.02
CA PRO A 447 -0.13 6.51 -30.02
C PRO A 447 -0.58 6.12 -28.60
N LYS A 448 -1.48 6.91 -28.00
CA LYS A 448 -2.14 6.56 -26.74
C LYS A 448 -2.95 5.27 -26.97
N PRO A 449 -2.80 4.23 -26.12
CA PRO A 449 -3.64 3.05 -26.23
C PRO A 449 -5.08 3.41 -25.90
N GLU A 450 -5.97 3.38 -26.90
CA GLU A 450 -7.41 3.46 -26.67
C GLU A 450 -7.87 2.23 -25.89
N ARG A 451 -8.34 2.47 -24.69
CA ARG A 451 -8.98 1.41 -23.90
C ARG A 451 -10.25 0.97 -24.62
N SER A 452 -10.31 -0.30 -25.01
CA SER A 452 -11.47 -0.93 -25.61
C SER A 452 -12.73 -0.70 -24.75
N PHE A 453 -13.87 -0.46 -25.41
CA PHE A 453 -15.17 -0.32 -24.77
C PHE A 453 -15.49 -1.46 -23.79
N LYS A 454 -15.03 -2.69 -24.08
CA LYS A 454 -15.15 -3.86 -23.19
C LYS A 454 -14.39 -3.70 -21.87
N GLN A 455 -13.22 -3.03 -21.88
CA GLN A 455 -12.45 -2.77 -20.64
C GLN A 455 -13.11 -1.67 -19.79
N LYS A 456 -13.72 -0.66 -20.40
CA LYS A 456 -14.49 0.36 -19.68
C LYS A 456 -15.75 -0.25 -19.07
N LEU A 457 -16.45 -1.12 -19.79
CA LEU A 457 -17.65 -1.81 -19.32
C LEU A 457 -17.33 -2.79 -18.16
N ALA A 458 -16.22 -3.52 -18.23
CA ALA A 458 -15.76 -4.41 -17.15
C ALA A 458 -15.45 -3.63 -15.87
N PHE A 459 -14.86 -2.44 -15.98
CA PHE A 459 -14.58 -1.57 -14.84
C PHE A 459 -15.86 -1.02 -14.18
N TYR A 460 -16.87 -0.67 -14.98
CA TYR A 460 -18.18 -0.25 -14.47
C TYR A 460 -18.93 -1.39 -13.80
N LEU A 461 -18.90 -2.60 -14.39
CA LEU A 461 -19.52 -3.79 -13.81
C LEU A 461 -18.85 -4.22 -12.50
N LEU A 462 -17.52 -4.11 -12.39
CA LEU A 462 -16.81 -4.37 -11.16
C LEU A 462 -17.20 -3.38 -10.05
N GLY A 463 -17.35 -2.09 -10.39
CA GLY A 463 -17.85 -1.07 -9.46
C GLY A 463 -19.25 -1.34 -8.94
N ILE A 464 -20.14 -1.83 -9.80
CA ILE A 464 -21.52 -2.19 -9.44
C ILE A 464 -21.54 -3.45 -8.55
N ILE A 465 -20.74 -4.46 -8.86
CA ILE A 465 -20.65 -5.70 -8.07
C ILE A 465 -20.12 -5.43 -6.65
N LEU A 466 -19.23 -4.45 -6.47
CA LEU A 466 -18.74 -4.03 -5.15
C LEU A 466 -19.76 -3.17 -4.37
N LEU A 467 -20.70 -2.50 -5.07
CA LEU A 467 -21.76 -1.70 -4.44
C LEU A 467 -22.94 -2.55 -3.93
N ILE A 468 -23.21 -3.70 -4.53
CA ILE A 468 -24.34 -4.56 -4.16
C ILE A 468 -24.25 -5.06 -2.71
N PRO A 469 -23.12 -5.59 -2.21
CA PRO A 469 -23.01 -6.02 -0.80
C PRO A 469 -23.19 -4.87 0.20
N PHE A 470 -22.74 -3.66 -0.16
CA PHE A 470 -22.91 -2.48 0.67
C PHE A 470 -24.38 -2.01 0.75
N LEU A 471 -25.09 -2.05 -0.38
CA LEU A 471 -26.52 -1.73 -0.44
C LEU A 471 -27.35 -2.78 0.31
N ILE A 472 -27.01 -4.06 0.20
CA ILE A 472 -27.67 -5.14 0.95
C ILE A 472 -27.43 -4.95 2.46
N TYR A 473 -26.22 -4.61 2.87
CA TYR A 473 -25.92 -4.31 4.29
C TYR A 473 -26.73 -3.12 4.81
N LEU A 474 -26.85 -2.04 4.03
CA LEU A 474 -27.68 -0.88 4.38
C LEU A 474 -29.16 -1.23 4.50
N LEU A 475 -29.68 -2.07 3.59
CA LEU A 475 -31.05 -2.53 3.58
C LEU A 475 -31.36 -3.41 4.81
N ILE A 476 -30.47 -4.34 5.14
CA ILE A 476 -30.60 -5.19 6.34
C ILE A 476 -30.54 -4.33 7.61
N LYS A 477 -29.68 -3.33 7.67
CA LYS A 477 -29.59 -2.40 8.81
C LYS A 477 -30.86 -1.55 8.98
N LEU A 478 -31.46 -1.11 7.90
CA LEU A 478 -32.74 -0.39 7.89
C LEU A 478 -33.89 -1.29 8.33
N LEU A 479 -33.95 -2.53 7.82
CA LEU A 479 -34.97 -3.50 8.23
C LEU A 479 -34.86 -3.87 9.71
N LEU A 480 -33.65 -4.13 10.21
CA LEU A 480 -33.44 -4.39 11.65
C LEU A 480 -33.86 -3.21 12.52
N LYS A 481 -33.56 -1.97 12.09
CA LYS A 481 -33.98 -0.77 12.82
C LYS A 481 -35.50 -0.61 12.84
N HIS A 482 -36.20 -1.05 11.78
CA HIS A 482 -37.66 -1.02 11.70
C HIS A 482 -38.32 -2.12 12.56
N PHE A 483 -37.70 -3.30 12.69
CA PHE A 483 -38.20 -4.38 13.54
C PHE A 483 -37.97 -4.15 15.03
N ILE A 484 -36.88 -3.47 15.42
CA ILE A 484 -36.54 -3.18 16.83
C ILE A 484 -37.44 -2.06 17.39
N ASN A 485 -37.95 -1.15 16.54
CA ASN A 485 -38.77 -0.01 16.95
C ASN A 485 -40.30 -0.25 16.86
N LYS A 486 -40.78 -1.48 16.70
CA LYS A 486 -42.22 -1.77 16.83
C LYS A 486 -42.60 -1.78 18.32
N PRO A 487 -43.55 -0.94 18.75
CA PRO A 487 -44.06 -1.00 20.13
C PRO A 487 -44.72 -2.37 20.34
N LYS A 488 -44.39 -3.01 21.44
CA LYS A 488 -45.12 -4.19 21.93
C LYS A 488 -46.55 -3.76 22.16
N ILE A 489 -47.45 -4.22 21.30
CA ILE A 489 -48.90 -4.14 21.56
C ILE A 489 -49.18 -5.23 22.60
N ASN A 490 -49.66 -4.81 23.76
CA ASN A 490 -50.21 -5.68 24.83
C ASN A 490 -51.49 -6.35 24.34
#